data_a565336089beac83ea7d96fbd98d45ee
#
_entry.id   a565336089beac83ea7d96fbd98d45ee
#
_cell.length_a   1.000
_cell.length_b   1.000
_cell.length_c   1.000
_cell.angle_alpha   90.00
_cell.angle_beta   90.00
_cell.angle_gamma   90.00
#
_symmetry.space_group_name_H-M   'P 1'
#
loop_
_entity.id
_entity.type
_entity.pdbx_description
1 polymer ?
#
loop_
_entity_poly.entity_id
_entity_poly.type
_entity_poly.pdbx_seq_one_letter_code
_entity_poly.pdbx_strand_id
1 'polypeptide(L)'
;YLDDILYIEEEVVVVEPCAIPGAIFCDNIDTYTAGDAVGPYADWWSTWSGVEGGAEDGIVSDDYAFSGDNSVLIPGTGTTDALLLLDNMTTGIKRLEWQMYIPSGKTAYYNIQESEVAGIAWNLELYFGDVTEGQGEFTVPAAGPTFTYPVDEWFLVEHIVDLDADNIKVYIDGVMVLDAAYTGSLGSVDCFSWSASNTYYLDDILYIEEEVVVAEPCDVPGAVFCDNMDTYEEGALGPNADWWSTWSGTEGGAEDGLVSSDFAASAPNSALIPEGGVTDV
;
A
#
# COMPACT_ATOMS: atom_id res chain seq x y z
N TYR A 1 -48.49 22.21 -27.11
CA TYR A 1 -47.56 21.52 -27.94
C TYR A 1 -46.35 21.17 -27.11
N LEU A 2 -45.96 19.87 -27.01
CA LEU A 2 -44.73 19.39 -26.45
C LEU A 2 -43.81 18.99 -27.58
N ASP A 3 -42.60 19.49 -27.60
CA ASP A 3 -41.59 19.22 -28.62
C ASP A 3 -40.30 18.79 -27.90
N ASP A 4 -39.64 17.74 -28.39
CA ASP A 4 -38.34 17.20 -27.93
C ASP A 4 -38.28 16.83 -26.45
N ILE A 5 -39.10 15.87 -26.00
CA ILE A 5 -38.94 15.25 -24.67
C ILE A 5 -37.86 14.18 -24.77
N LEU A 6 -36.72 14.43 -24.11
CA LEU A 6 -35.66 13.43 -23.91
C LEU A 6 -35.85 12.81 -22.52
N TYR A 7 -36.11 11.51 -22.47
CA TYR A 7 -36.01 10.71 -21.25
C TYR A 7 -34.67 9.98 -21.31
N ILE A 8 -33.79 10.28 -20.39
CA ILE A 8 -32.55 9.55 -20.19
C ILE A 8 -32.77 8.67 -18.96
N GLU A 9 -32.77 7.36 -19.16
CA GLU A 9 -32.54 6.43 -18.05
C GLU A 9 -31.08 6.54 -17.69
N GLU A 10 -30.75 7.12 -16.56
CA GLU A 10 -29.39 6.96 -16.00
C GLU A 10 -29.23 5.47 -15.70
N GLU A 11 -28.29 4.82 -16.40
CA GLU A 11 -27.79 3.52 -15.94
C GLU A 11 -27.34 3.72 -14.51
N VAL A 12 -28.02 3.06 -13.58
CA VAL A 12 -27.46 2.86 -12.24
C VAL A 12 -26.22 2.01 -12.47
N VAL A 13 -25.06 2.65 -12.45
CA VAL A 13 -23.79 1.95 -12.37
C VAL A 13 -23.84 1.22 -11.06
N VAL A 14 -24.19 -0.07 -11.08
CA VAL A 14 -23.97 -0.97 -9.98
C VAL A 14 -22.45 -0.99 -9.84
N VAL A 15 -21.92 -0.28 -8.85
CA VAL A 15 -20.51 -0.38 -8.49
C VAL A 15 -20.38 -1.82 -8.00
N GLU A 16 -19.81 -2.68 -8.86
CA GLU A 16 -19.46 -4.03 -8.46
C GLU A 16 -18.52 -3.91 -7.26
N PRO A 17 -18.71 -4.71 -6.21
CA PRO A 17 -17.79 -4.69 -5.09
C PRO A 17 -16.38 -4.95 -5.63
N CYS A 18 -15.55 -3.98 -5.49
CA CYS A 18 -14.12 -3.97 -5.73
C CYS A 18 -13.60 -5.07 -6.67
N ALA A 19 -13.60 -4.84 -7.98
CA ALA A 19 -13.06 -5.79 -8.97
C ALA A 19 -11.67 -5.33 -9.47
N ILE A 20 -10.67 -5.31 -8.58
CA ILE A 20 -9.29 -4.97 -8.95
C ILE A 20 -8.59 -6.25 -9.43
N PRO A 21 -8.16 -6.33 -10.71
CA PRO A 21 -7.47 -7.50 -11.21
C PRO A 21 -6.19 -7.78 -10.42
N GLY A 22 -6.00 -9.01 -9.98
CA GLY A 22 -4.83 -9.44 -9.20
C GLY A 22 -4.93 -9.18 -7.70
N ALA A 23 -5.99 -8.54 -7.21
CA ALA A 23 -6.21 -8.40 -5.77
C ALA A 23 -6.36 -9.78 -5.11
N ILE A 24 -5.71 -9.96 -3.96
CA ILE A 24 -5.94 -11.11 -3.08
C ILE A 24 -7.33 -10.93 -2.48
N PHE A 25 -7.62 -9.76 -1.97
CA PHE A 25 -8.97 -9.28 -1.71
C PHE A 25 -9.05 -7.75 -1.83
N CYS A 26 -10.27 -7.25 -1.97
CA CYS A 26 -10.57 -5.85 -1.79
C CYS A 26 -11.98 -5.69 -1.19
N ASP A 27 -12.18 -4.64 -0.41
CA ASP A 27 -13.42 -4.40 0.31
C ASP A 27 -13.73 -2.91 0.38
N ASN A 28 -14.84 -2.49 -0.23
CA ASN A 28 -15.34 -1.12 -0.19
C ASN A 28 -16.55 -0.96 0.74
N ILE A 29 -16.92 -1.99 1.48
CA ILE A 29 -17.95 -2.01 2.53
C ILE A 29 -19.38 -1.69 2.05
N ASP A 30 -19.57 -1.17 0.86
CA ASP A 30 -20.86 -0.61 0.37
C ASP A 30 -22.01 -1.60 0.29
N THR A 31 -21.71 -2.89 0.16
CA THR A 31 -22.74 -3.94 0.13
C THR A 31 -23.17 -4.41 1.51
N TYR A 32 -22.54 -3.92 2.58
CA TYR A 32 -22.82 -4.30 3.96
C TYR A 32 -23.93 -3.41 4.53
N THR A 33 -24.56 -3.85 5.61
CA THR A 33 -25.65 -3.12 6.24
C THR A 33 -25.12 -2.26 7.39
N ALA A 34 -25.35 -0.95 7.35
CA ALA A 34 -24.96 -0.03 8.42
C ALA A 34 -25.51 -0.46 9.78
N GLY A 35 -24.65 -0.46 10.79
CA GLY A 35 -24.93 -0.90 12.15
C GLY A 35 -24.60 -2.36 12.43
N ASP A 36 -24.32 -3.17 11.42
CA ASP A 36 -23.89 -4.56 11.61
C ASP A 36 -22.38 -4.64 11.91
N ALA A 37 -21.95 -5.74 12.50
CA ALA A 37 -20.54 -6.10 12.65
C ALA A 37 -19.95 -6.51 11.28
N VAL A 38 -18.69 -6.17 11.00
CA VAL A 38 -18.06 -6.45 9.70
C VAL A 38 -17.65 -7.91 9.54
N GLY A 39 -17.23 -8.59 10.62
CA GLY A 39 -16.68 -9.95 10.58
C GLY A 39 -17.56 -10.96 9.85
N PRO A 40 -18.90 -10.99 10.03
CA PRO A 40 -19.77 -11.92 9.35
C PRO A 40 -19.90 -11.74 7.83
N TYR A 41 -19.38 -10.64 7.25
CA TYR A 41 -19.57 -10.34 5.83
C TYR A 41 -18.52 -10.97 4.92
N ALA A 42 -17.28 -11.13 5.41
CA ALA A 42 -16.21 -11.65 4.57
C ALA A 42 -15.17 -12.43 5.39
N ASP A 43 -14.59 -13.47 4.79
CA ASP A 43 -13.62 -14.38 5.44
C ASP A 43 -12.30 -13.71 5.82
N TRP A 44 -11.99 -12.51 5.29
CA TRP A 44 -10.81 -11.73 5.68
C TRP A 44 -11.03 -10.85 6.91
N TRP A 45 -12.25 -10.73 7.43
CA TRP A 45 -12.52 -10.07 8.69
C TRP A 45 -12.63 -11.07 9.84
N SER A 46 -12.03 -10.75 10.97
CA SER A 46 -12.14 -11.52 12.20
C SER A 46 -11.98 -10.62 13.43
N THR A 47 -11.82 -11.20 14.60
CA THR A 47 -11.57 -10.48 15.85
C THR A 47 -10.43 -11.13 16.62
N TRP A 48 -9.89 -10.44 17.63
CA TRP A 48 -8.83 -10.98 18.48
C TRP A 48 -9.20 -12.35 19.09
N SER A 49 -10.43 -12.54 19.53
CA SER A 49 -10.90 -13.81 20.07
C SER A 49 -11.31 -14.83 19.01
N GLY A 50 -11.37 -14.45 17.73
CA GLY A 50 -11.90 -15.27 16.63
C GLY A 50 -13.41 -15.46 16.72
N VAL A 51 -14.14 -14.55 17.38
CA VAL A 51 -15.62 -14.59 17.52
C VAL A 51 -16.21 -13.37 16.83
N GLU A 52 -16.67 -13.55 15.60
CA GLU A 52 -17.26 -12.52 14.77
C GLU A 52 -18.70 -12.17 15.19
N GLY A 53 -19.13 -10.94 14.88
CA GLY A 53 -20.47 -10.43 15.23
C GLY A 53 -20.62 -9.99 16.68
N GLY A 54 -19.51 -9.92 17.45
CA GLY A 54 -19.46 -9.56 18.86
C GLY A 54 -18.96 -8.13 19.12
N ALA A 55 -18.64 -7.83 20.38
CA ALA A 55 -18.21 -6.52 20.84
C ALA A 55 -16.78 -6.14 20.41
N GLU A 56 -16.00 -7.12 19.98
CA GLU A 56 -14.63 -6.92 19.46
C GLU A 56 -14.63 -6.51 17.99
N ASP A 57 -15.74 -6.67 17.30
CA ASP A 57 -15.83 -6.44 15.87
C ASP A 57 -15.84 -4.95 15.49
N GLY A 58 -15.37 -4.62 14.29
CA GLY A 58 -15.65 -3.35 13.64
C GLY A 58 -17.12 -3.24 13.26
N ILE A 59 -17.62 -2.03 13.10
CA ILE A 59 -19.02 -1.76 12.78
C ILE A 59 -19.13 -1.11 11.41
N VAL A 60 -20.03 -1.62 10.57
CA VAL A 60 -20.41 -0.94 9.32
C VAL A 60 -21.09 0.38 9.66
N SER A 61 -20.60 1.48 9.12
CA SER A 61 -21.07 2.82 9.44
C SER A 61 -21.37 3.64 8.18
N ASP A 62 -22.48 4.38 8.21
CA ASP A 62 -22.88 5.37 7.21
C ASP A 62 -22.60 6.83 7.68
N ASP A 63 -21.89 7.01 8.80
CA ASP A 63 -21.55 8.35 9.31
C ASP A 63 -20.50 9.05 8.43
N TYR A 64 -19.49 8.30 7.97
CA TYR A 64 -18.42 8.76 7.08
C TYR A 64 -18.10 7.63 6.10
N ALA A 65 -18.06 7.93 4.81
CA ALA A 65 -17.59 7.03 3.76
C ALA A 65 -16.65 7.77 2.82
N PHE A 66 -15.61 7.11 2.33
CA PHE A 66 -14.73 7.65 1.32
C PHE A 66 -15.34 7.44 -0.07
N SER A 67 -15.76 6.21 -0.35
CA SER A 67 -16.54 5.87 -1.53
C SER A 67 -17.90 5.29 -1.12
N GLY A 68 -18.88 5.29 -2.03
CA GLY A 68 -20.21 4.74 -1.79
C GLY A 68 -20.94 5.28 -0.55
N ASP A 69 -21.57 4.39 0.23
CA ASP A 69 -22.43 4.76 1.34
C ASP A 69 -21.90 4.34 2.72
N ASN A 70 -20.93 3.41 2.79
CA ASN A 70 -20.50 2.81 4.05
C ASN A 70 -18.97 2.74 4.20
N SER A 71 -18.53 2.65 5.43
CA SER A 71 -17.14 2.36 5.83
C SER A 71 -17.11 1.47 7.07
N VAL A 72 -15.94 1.04 7.52
CA VAL A 72 -15.74 0.35 8.80
C VAL A 72 -15.42 1.36 9.87
N LEU A 73 -16.28 1.49 10.88
CA LEU A 73 -16.01 2.21 12.11
C LEU A 73 -15.27 1.29 13.10
N ILE A 74 -14.14 1.76 13.61
CA ILE A 74 -13.51 1.23 14.82
C ILE A 74 -13.93 2.12 15.98
N PRO A 75 -14.94 1.72 16.77
CA PRO A 75 -15.52 2.58 17.80
C PRO A 75 -14.66 2.62 19.07
N GLY A 76 -14.61 3.76 19.71
CA GLY A 76 -13.90 4.00 20.99
C GLY A 76 -14.56 3.31 22.17
N THR A 77 -14.69 2.00 22.16
CA THR A 77 -15.33 1.22 23.22
C THR A 77 -14.34 0.70 24.25
N GLY A 78 -13.06 0.59 23.91
CA GLY A 78 -12.03 -0.10 24.68
C GLY A 78 -12.14 -1.64 24.60
N THR A 79 -12.92 -2.16 23.69
CA THR A 79 -13.14 -3.60 23.46
C THR A 79 -13.04 -3.99 22.00
N THR A 80 -13.18 -3.05 21.06
CA THR A 80 -13.06 -3.33 19.63
C THR A 80 -11.63 -3.73 19.33
N ASP A 81 -11.47 -4.85 18.64
CA ASP A 81 -10.20 -5.53 18.39
C ASP A 81 -10.38 -6.35 17.10
N ALA A 82 -10.63 -5.60 16.00
CA ALA A 82 -10.96 -6.17 14.70
C ALA A 82 -9.68 -6.55 13.95
N LEU A 83 -9.68 -7.73 13.37
CA LEU A 83 -8.57 -8.24 12.58
C LEU A 83 -8.93 -8.27 11.09
N LEU A 84 -7.97 -7.82 10.27
CA LEU A 84 -7.96 -8.05 8.84
C LEU A 84 -6.92 -9.15 8.56
N LEU A 85 -7.36 -10.32 8.08
CA LEU A 85 -6.53 -11.50 7.88
C LEU A 85 -5.77 -11.41 6.54
N LEU A 86 -4.49 -11.77 6.52
CA LEU A 86 -3.58 -11.62 5.38
C LEU A 86 -2.91 -12.93 4.94
N ASP A 87 -3.48 -14.08 5.33
CA ASP A 87 -3.08 -15.43 4.90
C ASP A 87 -1.66 -15.89 5.33
N ASN A 88 -1.03 -15.25 6.31
CA ASN A 88 0.31 -15.59 6.80
C ASN A 88 1.36 -15.67 5.67
N MET A 89 1.34 -14.71 4.74
CA MET A 89 2.23 -14.69 3.58
C MET A 89 3.70 -14.62 4.00
N THR A 90 4.55 -15.38 3.30
CA THR A 90 5.99 -15.49 3.63
C THR A 90 6.91 -15.13 2.48
N THR A 91 6.39 -14.81 1.31
CA THR A 91 7.17 -14.50 0.09
C THR A 91 6.45 -13.46 -0.76
N GLY A 92 7.20 -12.87 -1.69
CA GLY A 92 6.72 -11.89 -2.65
C GLY A 92 6.54 -10.49 -2.06
N ILE A 93 6.15 -9.55 -2.91
CA ILE A 93 5.87 -8.16 -2.52
C ILE A 93 4.36 -8.00 -2.38
N LYS A 94 3.91 -7.56 -1.22
CA LYS A 94 2.49 -7.33 -0.93
C LYS A 94 2.25 -5.85 -0.74
N ARG A 95 1.22 -5.32 -1.42
CA ARG A 95 0.69 -3.99 -1.15
C ARG A 95 -0.62 -4.14 -0.40
N LEU A 96 -0.70 -3.46 0.73
CA LEU A 96 -1.89 -3.35 1.56
C LEU A 96 -2.20 -1.89 1.77
N GLU A 97 -3.39 -1.45 1.40
CA GLU A 97 -3.78 -0.07 1.51
C GLU A 97 -5.26 0.08 1.90
N TRP A 98 -5.57 1.22 2.48
CA TRP A 98 -6.94 1.64 2.79
C TRP A 98 -7.04 3.15 2.92
N GLN A 99 -8.23 3.67 2.74
CA GLN A 99 -8.57 5.02 3.14
C GLN A 99 -8.83 5.03 4.65
N MET A 100 -8.32 6.04 5.34
CA MET A 100 -8.49 6.23 6.78
C MET A 100 -9.04 7.62 7.08
N TYR A 101 -9.98 7.69 8.03
CA TYR A 101 -10.54 8.96 8.51
C TYR A 101 -10.49 9.01 10.03
N ILE A 102 -9.90 10.07 10.58
CA ILE A 102 -9.79 10.29 12.02
C ILE A 102 -10.47 11.61 12.37
N PRO A 103 -11.63 11.58 13.07
CA PRO A 103 -12.32 12.79 13.49
C PRO A 103 -11.47 13.62 14.46
N SER A 104 -11.63 14.95 14.45
CA SER A 104 -10.97 15.85 15.39
C SER A 104 -11.26 15.47 16.85
N GLY A 105 -10.22 15.52 17.68
CA GLY A 105 -10.25 15.06 19.07
C GLY A 105 -10.28 13.54 19.23
N LYS A 106 -10.06 12.79 18.15
CA LYS A 106 -9.95 11.33 18.17
C LYS A 106 -8.54 10.88 17.83
N THR A 107 -8.27 9.63 18.14
CA THR A 107 -7.01 8.94 17.89
C THR A 107 -7.28 7.64 17.13
N ALA A 108 -6.24 7.08 16.50
CA ALA A 108 -6.32 5.78 15.88
C ALA A 108 -5.10 4.93 16.23
N TYR A 109 -5.24 3.64 16.04
CA TYR A 109 -4.18 2.66 16.26
C TYR A 109 -4.41 1.44 15.40
N TYR A 110 -3.35 0.94 14.83
CA TYR A 110 -3.31 -0.42 14.31
C TYR A 110 -1.89 -0.99 14.43
N ASN A 111 -1.81 -2.29 14.36
CA ASN A 111 -0.54 -3.00 14.22
C ASN A 111 -0.64 -4.05 13.11
N ILE A 112 0.51 -4.48 12.58
CA ILE A 112 0.63 -5.63 11.69
C ILE A 112 1.30 -6.75 12.46
N GLN A 113 0.65 -7.91 12.49
CA GLN A 113 1.10 -9.10 13.18
C GLN A 113 1.69 -10.13 12.22
N GLU A 114 2.66 -10.90 12.72
CA GLU A 114 3.29 -12.00 12.00
C GLU A 114 2.31 -13.13 11.67
N SER A 115 1.22 -13.25 12.42
CA SER A 115 0.30 -14.38 12.33
C SER A 115 -1.15 -13.91 12.38
N GLU A 116 -2.06 -14.64 11.69
CA GLU A 116 -3.50 -14.52 11.89
C GLU A 116 -3.93 -14.98 13.29
N VAL A 117 -3.12 -15.80 13.96
CA VAL A 117 -3.31 -16.10 15.38
C VAL A 117 -2.85 -14.88 16.17
N ALA A 118 -3.80 -14.14 16.72
CA ALA A 118 -3.55 -12.91 17.44
C ALA A 118 -2.52 -13.04 18.56
N GLY A 119 -1.67 -12.02 18.73
CA GLY A 119 -0.75 -11.91 19.87
C GLY A 119 0.55 -12.71 19.77
N ILE A 120 0.94 -13.23 18.61
CA ILE A 120 2.20 -13.95 18.44
C ILE A 120 3.38 -12.97 18.39
N ALA A 121 3.38 -12.01 17.44
CA ALA A 121 4.38 -10.96 17.33
C ALA A 121 3.82 -9.77 16.55
N TRP A 122 4.28 -8.57 16.90
CA TRP A 122 3.97 -7.31 16.22
C TRP A 122 5.16 -6.89 15.38
N ASN A 123 4.99 -6.83 14.05
CA ASN A 123 6.06 -6.45 13.13
C ASN A 123 5.99 -4.97 12.75
N LEU A 124 4.83 -4.34 12.92
CA LEU A 124 4.62 -2.90 12.75
C LEU A 124 3.58 -2.44 13.78
N GLU A 125 3.77 -1.25 14.35
CA GLU A 125 2.80 -0.66 15.28
C GLU A 125 2.78 0.87 15.13
N LEU A 126 1.60 1.43 14.89
CA LEU A 126 1.38 2.85 14.64
C LEU A 126 0.30 3.42 15.54
N TYR A 127 0.57 4.64 16.02
CA TYR A 127 -0.38 5.48 16.75
C TYR A 127 -0.62 6.77 15.99
N PHE A 128 -1.86 7.22 15.97
CA PHE A 128 -2.29 8.47 15.33
C PHE A 128 -2.93 9.38 16.38
N GLY A 129 -2.36 10.57 16.58
CA GLY A 129 -2.91 11.59 17.47
C GLY A 129 -2.76 11.32 18.97
N ASP A 130 -2.05 10.27 19.37
CA ASP A 130 -1.92 9.90 20.81
C ASP A 130 -1.19 10.98 21.61
N VAL A 131 -0.12 11.55 21.08
CA VAL A 131 0.65 12.64 21.72
C VAL A 131 0.20 14.01 21.22
N THR A 132 -0.01 14.14 19.91
CA THR A 132 -0.40 15.40 19.25
C THR A 132 -1.35 15.11 18.12
N GLU A 133 -2.52 15.76 18.10
CA GLU A 133 -3.48 15.65 17.00
C GLU A 133 -2.82 16.03 15.66
N GLY A 134 -3.09 15.24 14.61
CA GLY A 134 -2.48 15.41 13.28
C GLY A 134 -1.04 14.89 13.17
N GLN A 135 -0.50 14.27 14.22
CA GLN A 135 0.81 13.63 14.22
C GLN A 135 0.68 12.15 14.58
N GLY A 136 1.34 11.29 13.79
CA GLY A 136 1.46 9.87 14.07
C GLY A 136 2.89 9.49 14.45
N GLU A 137 3.03 8.30 15.06
CA GLU A 137 4.31 7.73 15.48
C GLU A 137 4.33 6.22 15.33
N PHE A 138 5.52 5.68 15.11
CA PHE A 138 5.79 4.24 15.12
C PHE A 138 6.40 3.85 16.46
N THR A 139 5.90 2.77 17.04
CA THR A 139 6.47 2.15 18.23
C THR A 139 7.13 0.81 17.93
N VAL A 140 6.76 0.17 16.83
CA VAL A 140 7.46 -0.93 16.19
C VAL A 140 7.67 -0.56 14.71
N PRO A 141 8.92 -0.47 14.23
CA PRO A 141 10.18 -0.62 14.97
C PRO A 141 10.36 0.45 16.05
N ALA A 142 11.02 0.08 17.13
CA ALA A 142 11.23 0.97 18.27
C ALA A 142 11.94 2.27 17.87
N ALA A 143 11.42 3.42 18.34
CA ALA A 143 11.89 4.75 18.00
C ALA A 143 11.81 5.08 16.49
N GLY A 144 10.79 4.57 15.83
CA GLY A 144 10.46 4.96 14.46
C GLY A 144 10.20 6.47 14.31
N PRO A 145 10.17 6.99 13.08
CA PRO A 145 9.91 8.39 12.82
C PRO A 145 8.50 8.81 13.25
N THR A 146 8.31 10.10 13.48
CA THR A 146 6.98 10.71 13.53
C THR A 146 6.60 11.23 12.15
N PHE A 147 5.31 11.26 11.86
CA PHE A 147 4.76 11.74 10.59
C PHE A 147 3.53 12.60 10.83
N THR A 148 3.04 13.29 9.81
CA THR A 148 1.80 14.06 9.86
C THR A 148 0.72 13.40 9.02
N TYR A 149 -0.53 13.56 9.45
CA TYR A 149 -1.71 13.11 8.73
C TYR A 149 -2.81 14.18 8.80
N PRO A 150 -3.74 14.27 7.84
CA PRO A 150 -4.87 15.19 7.92
C PRO A 150 -5.89 14.74 8.98
N VAL A 151 -6.56 15.71 9.62
CA VAL A 151 -7.63 15.50 10.61
C VAL A 151 -8.94 15.95 10.00
N ASP A 152 -10.05 15.24 10.25
CA ASP A 152 -11.35 15.48 9.63
C ASP A 152 -11.35 15.37 8.09
N GLU A 153 -10.39 14.67 7.52
CA GLU A 153 -10.27 14.38 6.09
C GLU A 153 -9.85 12.92 5.89
N TRP A 154 -10.28 12.30 4.78
CA TRP A 154 -9.80 11.00 4.38
C TRP A 154 -8.36 11.09 3.86
N PHE A 155 -7.55 10.10 4.17
CA PHE A 155 -6.19 9.96 3.66
C PHE A 155 -5.84 8.50 3.38
N LEU A 156 -4.97 8.30 2.40
CA LEU A 156 -4.50 6.97 2.04
C LEU A 156 -3.38 6.51 2.98
N VAL A 157 -3.52 5.32 3.53
CA VAL A 157 -2.47 4.58 4.22
C VAL A 157 -2.06 3.41 3.35
N GLU A 158 -0.78 3.34 2.95
CA GLU A 158 -0.27 2.30 2.08
C GLU A 158 0.94 1.62 2.72
N HIS A 159 1.00 0.30 2.61
CA HIS A 159 2.13 -0.52 3.02
C HIS A 159 2.62 -1.32 1.83
N ILE A 160 3.92 -1.26 1.56
CA ILE A 160 4.59 -2.16 0.64
C ILE A 160 5.50 -3.07 1.47
N VAL A 161 5.15 -4.34 1.56
CA VAL A 161 5.88 -5.36 2.33
C VAL A 161 6.59 -6.29 1.36
N ASP A 162 7.89 -6.15 1.27
CA ASP A 162 8.77 -7.04 0.50
C ASP A 162 9.26 -8.16 1.43
N LEU A 163 8.57 -9.29 1.36
CA LEU A 163 8.87 -10.47 2.20
C LEU A 163 10.13 -11.21 1.76
N ASP A 164 10.57 -11.01 0.52
CA ASP A 164 11.80 -11.61 0.00
C ASP A 164 13.05 -10.78 0.36
N ALA A 165 12.88 -9.46 0.52
CA ALA A 165 13.93 -8.54 0.93
C ALA A 165 13.90 -8.18 2.42
N ASP A 166 12.97 -8.75 3.21
CA ASP A 166 12.78 -8.44 4.64
C ASP A 166 12.58 -6.92 4.91
N ASN A 167 11.75 -6.25 4.10
CA ASN A 167 11.56 -4.80 4.15
C ASN A 167 10.08 -4.40 4.16
N ILE A 168 9.77 -3.30 4.85
CA ILE A 168 8.47 -2.63 4.78
C ILE A 168 8.66 -1.13 4.53
N LYS A 169 7.84 -0.60 3.63
CA LYS A 169 7.68 0.84 3.41
C LYS A 169 6.24 1.21 3.73
N VAL A 170 6.07 2.34 4.44
CA VAL A 170 4.75 2.90 4.75
C VAL A 170 4.64 4.29 4.17
N TYR A 171 3.49 4.56 3.55
CA TYR A 171 3.19 5.86 2.94
C TYR A 171 1.88 6.41 3.52
N ILE A 172 1.83 7.73 3.70
CA ILE A 172 0.61 8.49 4.01
C ILE A 172 0.42 9.50 2.87
N ASP A 173 -0.69 9.41 2.15
CA ASP A 173 -0.99 10.21 0.95
C ASP A 173 0.19 10.23 -0.04
N GLY A 174 0.80 9.07 -0.28
CA GLY A 174 1.93 8.89 -1.19
C GLY A 174 3.27 9.44 -0.67
N VAL A 175 3.33 9.99 0.54
CA VAL A 175 4.57 10.42 1.18
C VAL A 175 5.13 9.27 2.02
N MET A 176 6.33 8.80 1.70
CA MET A 176 6.99 7.74 2.46
C MET A 176 7.33 8.23 3.87
N VAL A 177 6.77 7.57 4.88
CA VAL A 177 6.94 7.91 6.31
C VAL A 177 7.76 6.88 7.07
N LEU A 178 7.94 5.68 6.51
CA LEU A 178 8.80 4.63 7.06
C LEU A 178 9.44 3.84 5.91
N ASP A 179 10.71 3.48 6.09
CA ASP A 179 11.44 2.45 5.35
C ASP A 179 12.25 1.69 6.40
N ALA A 180 11.90 0.44 6.67
CA ALA A 180 12.46 -0.32 7.77
C ALA A 180 12.54 -1.82 7.47
N ALA A 181 13.36 -2.54 8.25
CA ALA A 181 13.38 -3.99 8.20
C ALA A 181 12.03 -4.56 8.67
N TYR A 182 11.56 -5.58 7.95
CA TYR A 182 10.40 -6.37 8.28
C TYR A 182 10.81 -7.84 8.26
N THR A 183 10.52 -8.57 9.33
CA THR A 183 10.91 -9.99 9.44
C THR A 183 9.72 -10.84 9.82
N GLY A 184 9.67 -12.05 9.29
CA GLY A 184 8.57 -12.98 9.54
C GLY A 184 7.50 -12.92 8.45
N SER A 185 6.33 -13.45 8.73
CA SER A 185 5.19 -13.50 7.81
C SER A 185 4.28 -12.28 7.96
N LEU A 186 3.46 -12.04 6.95
CA LEU A 186 2.40 -11.04 6.96
C LEU A 186 1.09 -11.76 7.31
N GLY A 187 0.67 -11.67 8.57
CA GLY A 187 -0.44 -12.46 9.11
C GLY A 187 -1.75 -11.70 9.21
N SER A 188 -1.78 -10.58 9.90
CA SER A 188 -2.99 -9.79 10.09
C SER A 188 -2.70 -8.32 10.37
N VAL A 189 -3.69 -7.45 10.11
CA VAL A 189 -3.77 -6.11 10.71
C VAL A 189 -4.72 -6.19 11.88
N ASP A 190 -4.32 -5.65 13.02
CA ASP A 190 -5.14 -5.54 14.21
C ASP A 190 -5.51 -4.08 14.46
N CYS A 191 -6.80 -3.79 14.38
CA CYS A 191 -7.41 -2.49 14.61
C CYS A 191 -8.01 -2.46 16.02
N PHE A 192 -7.16 -2.14 17.01
CA PHE A 192 -7.55 -2.15 18.42
C PHE A 192 -7.96 -0.77 18.92
N SER A 193 -9.06 -0.73 19.68
CA SER A 193 -9.56 0.47 20.33
C SER A 193 -9.43 0.33 21.85
N TRP A 194 -8.39 0.94 22.45
CA TRP A 194 -8.14 0.86 23.89
C TRP A 194 -8.85 1.93 24.73
N SER A 195 -9.47 2.95 24.12
CA SER A 195 -10.09 4.06 24.85
C SER A 195 -11.20 4.73 24.04
N ALA A 196 -12.02 5.53 24.72
CA ALA A 196 -13.11 6.30 24.08
C ALA A 196 -12.63 7.36 23.07
N SER A 197 -11.37 7.78 23.12
CA SER A 197 -10.80 8.67 22.12
C SER A 197 -10.33 7.95 20.86
N ASN A 198 -10.08 6.64 20.96
CA ASN A 198 -9.61 5.84 19.84
C ASN A 198 -10.79 5.42 18.97
N THR A 199 -11.14 6.31 18.03
CA THR A 199 -12.29 6.16 17.12
C THR A 199 -11.89 6.64 15.74
N TYR A 200 -11.99 5.78 14.72
CA TYR A 200 -11.60 6.06 13.35
C TYR A 200 -12.36 5.18 12.37
N TYR A 201 -12.23 5.48 11.08
CA TYR A 201 -12.92 4.79 10.01
C TYR A 201 -11.93 4.30 8.97
N LEU A 202 -12.24 3.15 8.36
CA LEU A 202 -11.49 2.54 7.26
C LEU A 202 -12.43 2.31 6.09
N ASP A 203 -11.93 2.52 4.87
CA ASP A 203 -12.70 2.33 3.65
C ASP A 203 -11.78 1.94 2.48
N ASP A 204 -12.35 1.42 1.39
CA ASP A 204 -11.61 1.06 0.16
C ASP A 204 -10.33 0.26 0.44
N ILE A 205 -10.48 -0.85 1.16
CA ILE A 205 -9.35 -1.71 1.54
C ILE A 205 -8.91 -2.54 0.33
N LEU A 206 -7.62 -2.54 0.03
CA LEU A 206 -7.01 -3.36 -1.02
C LEU A 206 -5.83 -4.14 -0.48
N TYR A 207 -5.82 -5.44 -0.73
CA TYR A 207 -4.67 -6.31 -0.53
C TYR A 207 -4.33 -7.03 -1.84
N ILE A 208 -3.13 -6.78 -2.34
CA ILE A 208 -2.70 -7.26 -3.66
C ILE A 208 -1.25 -7.73 -3.61
N GLU A 209 -0.93 -8.75 -4.40
CA GLU A 209 0.45 -9.07 -4.70
C GLU A 209 0.96 -8.11 -5.77
N GLU A 210 1.99 -7.34 -5.43
CA GLU A 210 2.69 -6.54 -6.42
C GLU A 210 3.44 -7.49 -7.35
N GLU A 211 3.08 -7.46 -8.61
CA GLU A 211 3.92 -8.11 -9.60
C GLU A 211 5.27 -7.39 -9.60
N VAL A 212 6.34 -8.11 -9.30
CA VAL A 212 7.66 -7.64 -9.72
C VAL A 212 7.57 -7.59 -11.23
N VAL A 213 7.28 -6.41 -11.76
CA VAL A 213 7.47 -6.16 -13.18
C VAL A 213 8.97 -6.29 -13.37
N VAL A 214 9.42 -7.53 -13.59
CA VAL A 214 10.70 -7.76 -14.26
C VAL A 214 10.49 -7.09 -15.60
N ALA A 215 11.08 -5.91 -15.79
CA ALA A 215 10.92 -5.17 -17.01
C ALA A 215 11.32 -6.13 -18.14
N GLU A 216 10.29 -6.61 -18.86
CA GLU A 216 10.56 -7.42 -20.05
C GLU A 216 11.49 -6.59 -20.94
N PRO A 217 12.52 -7.18 -21.50
CA PRO A 217 13.40 -6.45 -22.38
C PRO A 217 12.52 -5.76 -23.42
N CYS A 218 12.61 -4.44 -23.43
CA CYS A 218 11.88 -3.51 -24.25
C CYS A 218 11.37 -4.13 -25.57
N ASP A 219 10.07 -4.43 -25.68
CA ASP A 219 9.45 -5.02 -26.89
C ASP A 219 8.63 -3.95 -27.61
N VAL A 220 9.31 -3.18 -28.47
CA VAL A 220 8.63 -2.21 -29.34
C VAL A 220 8.50 -2.82 -30.73
N PRO A 221 7.30 -3.14 -31.22
CA PRO A 221 7.09 -3.75 -32.51
C PRO A 221 7.75 -2.94 -33.64
N GLY A 222 8.66 -3.55 -34.41
CA GLY A 222 9.37 -2.94 -35.54
C GLY A 222 10.61 -2.15 -35.16
N ALA A 223 11.00 -2.07 -33.88
CA ALA A 223 12.30 -1.53 -33.49
C ALA A 223 13.44 -2.41 -33.99
N VAL A 224 14.55 -1.79 -34.39
CA VAL A 224 15.78 -2.51 -34.77
C VAL A 224 16.49 -3.01 -33.51
N PHE A 225 16.49 -2.20 -32.48
CA PHE A 225 16.82 -2.55 -31.09
C PHE A 225 16.01 -1.69 -30.14
N CYS A 226 15.94 -2.13 -28.93
CA CYS A 226 15.25 -1.43 -27.85
C CYS A 226 15.97 -1.77 -26.55
N ASP A 227 16.24 -0.78 -25.72
CA ASP A 227 17.00 -0.95 -24.49
C ASP A 227 16.42 -0.08 -23.39
N ASN A 228 15.95 -0.71 -22.32
CA ASN A 228 15.48 -0.03 -21.12
C ASN A 228 16.49 -0.10 -19.96
N MET A 229 17.61 -0.82 -20.16
CA MET A 229 18.72 -0.96 -19.20
C MET A 229 18.36 -1.64 -17.88
N ASP A 230 17.12 -2.03 -17.65
CA ASP A 230 16.62 -2.52 -16.37
C ASP A 230 17.23 -3.87 -15.96
N THR A 231 17.72 -4.65 -16.92
CA THR A 231 18.39 -5.93 -16.67
C THR A 231 19.90 -5.82 -16.49
N TYR A 232 20.46 -4.60 -16.59
CA TYR A 232 21.89 -4.38 -16.47
C TYR A 232 22.31 -4.21 -15.01
N GLU A 233 23.53 -4.67 -14.68
CA GLU A 233 24.13 -4.36 -13.39
C GLU A 233 24.72 -2.94 -13.41
N GLU A 234 24.72 -2.25 -12.28
CA GLU A 234 25.39 -0.95 -12.15
C GLU A 234 26.87 -1.05 -12.53
N GLY A 235 27.34 -0.12 -13.32
CA GLY A 235 28.72 -0.12 -13.82
C GLY A 235 28.83 0.37 -15.26
N ALA A 236 29.83 -0.11 -16.00
CA ALA A 236 30.04 0.27 -17.39
C ALA A 236 28.88 -0.20 -18.29
N LEU A 237 28.41 0.69 -19.18
CA LEU A 237 27.29 0.44 -20.07
C LEU A 237 27.64 -0.51 -21.24
N GLY A 238 28.79 -0.28 -21.89
CA GLY A 238 29.19 -0.99 -23.10
C GLY A 238 29.20 -2.51 -23.00
N PRO A 239 29.71 -3.12 -21.90
CA PRO A 239 29.73 -4.58 -21.76
C PRO A 239 28.37 -5.26 -21.67
N ASN A 240 27.26 -4.50 -21.53
CA ASN A 240 25.94 -5.08 -21.32
C ASN A 240 25.23 -5.48 -22.62
N ALA A 241 25.54 -4.80 -23.75
CA ALA A 241 24.91 -5.15 -25.03
C ALA A 241 25.76 -4.73 -26.23
N ASP A 242 25.72 -5.51 -27.29
CA ASP A 242 26.54 -5.32 -28.52
C ASP A 242 26.25 -4.00 -29.27
N TRP A 243 25.18 -3.29 -28.98
CA TRP A 243 24.85 -1.99 -29.57
C TRP A 243 25.43 -0.79 -28.82
N TRP A 244 26.00 -1.01 -27.64
CA TRP A 244 26.75 0.00 -26.90
C TRP A 244 28.24 -0.14 -27.22
N SER A 245 28.90 0.96 -27.53
CA SER A 245 30.33 1.00 -27.74
C SER A 245 30.90 2.37 -27.42
N THR A 246 32.21 2.47 -27.26
CA THR A 246 32.91 3.72 -27.05
C THR A 246 33.60 4.17 -28.34
N TRP A 247 33.97 5.45 -28.43
CA TRP A 247 34.71 5.98 -29.60
C TRP A 247 35.99 5.20 -29.89
N SER A 248 36.71 4.79 -28.86
CA SER A 248 37.94 3.98 -29.02
C SER A 248 37.68 2.51 -29.32
N GLY A 249 36.42 2.06 -29.22
CA GLY A 249 36.05 0.64 -29.29
C GLY A 249 36.51 -0.18 -28.09
N THR A 250 36.81 0.48 -26.97
CA THR A 250 37.22 -0.20 -25.73
C THR A 250 36.12 -0.04 -24.67
N GLU A 251 35.29 -1.05 -24.53
CA GLU A 251 34.19 -1.08 -23.56
C GLU A 251 34.70 -1.31 -22.13
N GLY A 252 33.95 -0.81 -21.14
CA GLY A 252 34.30 -0.92 -19.74
C GLY A 252 35.39 0.04 -19.27
N GLY A 253 35.82 0.97 -20.13
CA GLY A 253 36.87 1.96 -19.83
C GLY A 253 36.32 3.31 -19.38
N ALA A 254 37.21 4.31 -19.30
CA ALA A 254 36.85 5.67 -18.86
C ALA A 254 35.96 6.43 -19.86
N GLU A 255 35.87 5.97 -21.11
CA GLU A 255 35.04 6.55 -22.17
C GLU A 255 33.60 6.03 -22.11
N ASP A 256 33.38 4.97 -21.37
CA ASP A 256 32.06 4.32 -21.31
C ASP A 256 31.02 5.14 -20.51
N GLY A 257 29.76 5.00 -20.88
CA GLY A 257 28.65 5.40 -20.03
C GLY A 257 28.51 4.46 -18.83
N LEU A 258 27.70 4.84 -17.89
CA LEU A 258 27.41 4.04 -16.69
C LEU A 258 25.95 3.66 -16.63
N VAL A 259 25.68 2.45 -16.19
CA VAL A 259 24.34 2.05 -15.71
C VAL A 259 24.18 2.60 -14.29
N SER A 260 23.10 3.32 -14.04
CA SER A 260 22.81 3.98 -12.76
C SER A 260 21.35 3.86 -12.39
N SER A 261 21.09 3.64 -11.10
CA SER A 261 19.76 3.65 -10.52
C SER A 261 19.29 5.03 -10.01
N ASP A 262 20.16 6.08 -10.07
CA ASP A 262 19.87 7.39 -9.49
C ASP A 262 18.69 8.12 -10.16
N PHE A 263 18.52 8.00 -11.49
CA PHE A 263 17.50 8.70 -12.27
C PHE A 263 17.02 7.84 -13.44
N ALA A 264 16.06 6.96 -13.20
CA ALA A 264 15.43 6.13 -14.22
C ALA A 264 14.04 6.64 -14.58
N ALA A 265 13.68 6.66 -15.87
CA ALA A 265 12.31 6.98 -16.31
C ALA A 265 11.39 5.78 -16.17
N SER A 266 11.95 4.57 -16.29
CA SER A 266 11.40 3.29 -15.84
C SER A 266 12.42 2.66 -14.91
N ALA A 267 11.98 1.99 -13.86
CA ALA A 267 12.88 1.37 -12.89
C ALA A 267 13.43 0.02 -13.39
N PRO A 268 14.59 -0.44 -12.90
CA PRO A 268 15.42 0.24 -11.90
C PRO A 268 16.50 1.16 -12.46
N ASN A 269 16.91 1.06 -13.74
CA ASN A 269 18.14 1.62 -14.23
C ASN A 269 17.99 2.60 -15.41
N SER A 270 19.02 3.43 -15.60
CA SER A 270 19.18 4.34 -16.74
C SER A 270 20.66 4.43 -17.17
N ALA A 271 20.91 4.94 -18.37
CA ALA A 271 22.27 5.30 -18.77
C ALA A 271 22.64 6.68 -18.22
N LEU A 272 23.70 6.75 -17.45
CA LEU A 272 24.33 7.97 -16.99
C LEU A 272 25.53 8.29 -17.89
N ILE A 273 25.55 9.49 -18.45
CA ILE A 273 26.73 10.05 -19.14
C ILE A 273 27.41 10.98 -18.15
N PRO A 274 28.51 10.55 -17.51
CA PRO A 274 29.18 11.34 -16.48
C PRO A 274 29.78 12.64 -17.02
N GLU A 275 29.74 13.70 -16.22
CA GLU A 275 30.47 14.93 -16.52
C GLU A 275 31.98 14.66 -16.38
N GLY A 276 32.80 15.15 -17.32
CA GLY A 276 34.27 15.02 -17.20
C GLY A 276 35.02 15.06 -18.51
N GLY A 277 34.33 15.10 -19.66
CA GLY A 277 34.94 15.26 -20.99
C GLY A 277 35.75 14.06 -21.45
N VAL A 278 35.54 12.88 -20.86
CA VAL A 278 36.18 11.62 -21.25
C VAL A 278 35.14 10.63 -21.80
N THR A 279 33.92 10.69 -21.32
CA THR A 279 32.82 9.78 -21.75
C THR A 279 32.44 10.06 -23.20
N ASP A 280 32.49 9.02 -24.05
CA ASP A 280 32.22 9.09 -25.51
C ASP A 280 31.62 7.74 -25.96
N VAL A 281 30.30 7.56 -25.75
CA VAL A 281 29.49 6.36 -26.04
C VAL A 281 28.52 6.56 -27.18
#